data_5381f8594934007884e88fef21dfc365
#
_entry.id   5381f8594934007884e88fef21dfc365
#
_cell.length_a   1.000
_cell.length_b   1.000
_cell.length_c   1.000
_cell.angle_alpha   90.00
_cell.angle_beta   90.00
_cell.angle_gamma   90.00
#
_symmetry.space_group_name_H-M   'P 1'
#
loop_
_entity.id
_entity.type
_entity.pdbx_description
1 polymer ?
#
loop_
_entity_poly.entity_id
_entity_poly.type
_entity_poly.pdbx_seq_one_letter_code
_entity_poly.pdbx_strand_id
1 'polypeptide(L)'
;KAFFLENVKGLVIHDKGRTFKTILNTLEEVGYVVPDPQIVNAMFFGVPQHRERIYIVGFRKDLGIKKEDFSYPEQKEVTKKWIDVREENPVPAKYYLSTTYIETLKRHKARHEAKGHGFGYDIIPDDGIAHAIVVGGMGRECNLVIDFRQKDLTPTTRIKGEVNKQGWRKMTPREWARLQGYPDNFRIVVADASAYKQFGNSVAVPAIQATAKQLLKTLNDKNILKIWEH
;
A
#
# COMPACT_ATOMS: atom_id res chain seq x y z
N LYS A 1 22.44 7.37 -13.61
CA LYS A 1 22.42 8.83 -13.38
C LYS A 1 21.69 9.19 -12.08
N ALA A 2 20.57 8.53 -11.79
CA ALA A 2 19.78 8.72 -10.57
C ALA A 2 19.25 7.40 -10.07
N PHE A 3 18.82 7.35 -8.81
CA PHE A 3 18.08 6.23 -8.23
C PHE A 3 16.84 6.72 -7.49
N PHE A 4 15.90 5.81 -7.29
CA PHE A 4 14.74 5.97 -6.45
C PHE A 4 14.52 4.69 -5.65
N LEU A 5 14.60 4.77 -4.33
CA LEU A 5 14.40 3.66 -3.40
C LEU A 5 13.16 3.90 -2.54
N GLU A 6 12.44 2.84 -2.24
CA GLU A 6 11.29 2.83 -1.34
C GLU A 6 11.49 1.79 -0.24
N ASN A 7 11.06 2.12 0.97
CA ASN A 7 11.04 1.16 2.08
C ASN A 7 9.94 1.50 3.08
N VAL A 8 9.71 0.60 4.03
CA VAL A 8 8.76 0.84 5.12
C VAL A 8 9.20 2.01 6.00
N LYS A 9 8.24 2.80 6.50
CA LYS A 9 8.50 3.93 7.41
C LYS A 9 9.37 3.54 8.62
N GLY A 10 9.19 2.30 9.13
CA GLY A 10 9.95 1.78 10.27
C GLY A 10 11.48 1.75 10.06
N LEU A 11 11.97 1.77 8.81
CA LEU A 11 13.41 1.85 8.53
C LEU A 11 14.05 3.09 9.14
N VAL A 12 13.32 4.21 9.21
CA VAL A 12 13.85 5.49 9.73
C VAL A 12 14.26 5.38 11.20
N ILE A 13 13.52 4.61 11.99
CA ILE A 13 13.77 4.43 13.44
C ILE A 13 14.47 3.10 13.75
N HIS A 14 14.69 2.25 12.76
CA HIS A 14 15.32 0.95 12.96
C HIS A 14 16.72 1.13 13.58
N ASP A 15 16.99 0.34 14.63
CA ASP A 15 18.23 0.41 15.39
C ASP A 15 18.55 1.85 15.86
N LYS A 16 17.56 2.53 16.41
CA LYS A 16 17.68 3.94 16.88
C LYS A 16 18.13 4.91 15.77
N GLY A 17 17.75 4.63 14.52
CA GLY A 17 18.10 5.41 13.32
C GLY A 17 19.48 5.11 12.73
N ARG A 18 20.27 4.24 13.33
CA ARG A 18 21.64 3.92 12.85
C ARG A 18 21.62 3.30 11.45
N THR A 19 20.73 2.33 11.24
CA THR A 19 20.58 1.68 9.93
C THR A 19 20.28 2.68 8.83
N PHE A 20 19.33 3.58 9.05
CA PHE A 20 18.96 4.59 8.05
C PHE A 20 20.11 5.56 7.76
N LYS A 21 20.78 6.03 8.80
CA LYS A 21 21.97 6.90 8.66
C LYS A 21 23.10 6.21 7.87
N THR A 22 23.35 4.93 8.16
CA THR A 22 24.35 4.14 7.41
C THR A 22 24.00 4.07 5.92
N ILE A 23 22.73 3.79 5.58
CA ILE A 23 22.27 3.76 4.18
C ILE A 23 22.54 5.10 3.50
N LEU A 24 22.17 6.23 4.10
CA LEU A 24 22.37 7.55 3.51
C LEU A 24 23.86 7.87 3.31
N ASN A 25 24.67 7.62 4.33
CA ASN A 25 26.14 7.84 4.24
C ASN A 25 26.74 7.00 3.11
N THR A 26 26.41 5.70 3.03
CA THR A 26 26.91 4.81 1.96
C THR A 26 26.52 5.34 0.59
N LEU A 27 25.28 5.81 0.40
CA LEU A 27 24.84 6.39 -0.88
C LEU A 27 25.64 7.65 -1.23
N GLU A 28 25.97 8.49 -0.25
CA GLU A 28 26.81 9.68 -0.46
C GLU A 28 28.27 9.31 -0.74
N GLU A 29 28.83 8.29 -0.07
CA GLU A 29 30.19 7.76 -0.27
C GLU A 29 30.37 7.16 -1.66
N VAL A 30 29.38 6.42 -2.17
CA VAL A 30 29.43 5.86 -3.53
C VAL A 30 29.13 6.88 -4.64
N GLY A 31 29.08 8.17 -4.29
CA GLY A 31 29.09 9.27 -5.26
C GLY A 31 27.71 9.83 -5.64
N TYR A 32 26.73 9.76 -4.74
CA TYR A 32 25.41 10.40 -4.95
C TYR A 32 25.21 11.63 -4.08
N VAL A 33 24.46 12.59 -4.59
CA VAL A 33 23.80 13.64 -3.83
C VAL A 33 22.41 13.11 -3.47
N VAL A 34 22.09 13.04 -2.19
CA VAL A 34 20.82 12.52 -1.68
C VAL A 34 20.03 13.67 -1.05
N PRO A 35 18.98 14.21 -1.71
CA PRO A 35 18.03 15.12 -1.08
C PRO A 35 17.41 14.48 0.16
N ASP A 36 16.97 15.28 1.11
CA ASP A 36 16.44 14.78 2.38
C ASP A 36 15.24 13.84 2.14
N PRO A 37 15.35 12.55 2.56
CA PRO A 37 14.32 11.57 2.29
C PRO A 37 12.97 11.95 2.93
N GLN A 38 11.86 11.61 2.27
CA GLN A 38 10.53 11.98 2.73
C GLN A 38 9.64 10.75 2.96
N ILE A 39 8.82 10.80 4.03
CA ILE A 39 7.73 9.85 4.24
C ILE A 39 6.55 10.30 3.37
N VAL A 40 6.16 9.43 2.46
CA VAL A 40 5.06 9.64 1.53
C VAL A 40 3.92 8.69 1.90
N ASN A 41 2.69 9.24 2.02
CA ASN A 41 1.50 8.45 2.27
C ASN A 41 0.65 8.34 1.00
N ALA A 42 0.38 7.10 0.59
CA ALA A 42 -0.33 6.79 -0.66
C ALA A 42 -1.72 7.43 -0.76
N MET A 43 -2.43 7.62 0.36
CA MET A 43 -3.79 8.19 0.36
C MET A 43 -3.85 9.61 -0.23
N PHE A 44 -2.75 10.35 -0.19
CA PHE A 44 -2.65 11.69 -0.76
C PHE A 44 -2.36 11.69 -2.28
N PHE A 45 -2.27 10.49 -2.88
CA PHE A 45 -1.99 10.30 -4.31
C PHE A 45 -3.12 9.58 -5.05
N GLY A 46 -4.35 9.67 -4.53
CA GLY A 46 -5.55 9.19 -5.22
C GLY A 46 -5.85 7.70 -5.06
N VAL A 47 -5.34 7.05 -4.00
CA VAL A 47 -5.76 5.72 -3.58
C VAL A 47 -6.26 5.75 -2.13
N PRO A 48 -7.35 5.05 -1.78
CA PRO A 48 -7.90 5.08 -0.43
C PRO A 48 -7.17 4.10 0.51
N GLN A 49 -5.85 4.27 0.63
CA GLN A 49 -5.00 3.41 1.45
C GLN A 49 -4.02 4.26 2.28
N HIS A 50 -4.09 4.14 3.60
CA HIS A 50 -3.11 4.71 4.51
C HIS A 50 -1.83 3.86 4.48
N ARG A 51 -0.92 4.19 3.55
CA ARG A 51 0.35 3.47 3.35
C ARG A 51 1.50 4.45 3.35
N GLU A 52 2.19 4.53 4.47
CA GLU A 52 3.38 5.38 4.64
C GLU A 52 4.64 4.62 4.27
N ARG A 53 5.46 5.22 3.41
CA ARG A 53 6.74 4.67 2.97
C ARG A 53 7.81 5.77 2.97
N ILE A 54 9.04 5.42 3.36
CA ILE A 54 10.17 6.31 3.18
C ILE A 54 10.66 6.23 1.74
N TYR A 55 10.78 7.39 1.10
CA TYR A 55 11.29 7.54 -0.26
C TYR A 55 12.65 8.19 -0.23
N ILE A 56 13.62 7.61 -0.93
CA ILE A 56 15.00 8.08 -1.02
C ILE A 56 15.34 8.24 -2.50
N VAL A 57 15.59 9.47 -2.92
CA VAL A 57 16.03 9.82 -4.28
C VAL A 57 17.49 10.25 -4.23
N GLY A 58 18.26 9.92 -5.27
CA GLY A 58 19.62 10.39 -5.36
C GLY A 58 20.08 10.59 -6.80
N PHE A 59 21.00 11.52 -6.97
CA PHE A 59 21.60 11.90 -8.26
C PHE A 59 23.11 11.75 -8.18
N ARG A 60 23.76 11.23 -9.23
CA ARG A 60 25.21 11.14 -9.26
C ARG A 60 25.84 12.54 -9.13
N LYS A 61 26.90 12.65 -8.34
CA LYS A 61 27.58 13.92 -8.04
C LYS A 61 28.13 14.63 -9.28
N ASP A 62 28.58 13.85 -10.28
CA ASP A 62 29.12 14.38 -11.54
C ASP A 62 28.09 15.08 -12.43
N LEU A 63 26.80 14.99 -12.10
CA LEU A 63 25.73 15.66 -12.82
C LEU A 63 25.53 17.12 -12.37
N GLY A 64 26.20 17.58 -11.31
CA GLY A 64 26.09 18.94 -10.79
C GLY A 64 24.73 19.28 -10.19
N ILE A 65 23.87 18.27 -9.92
CA ILE A 65 22.57 18.46 -9.27
C ILE A 65 22.79 18.63 -7.77
N LYS A 66 22.20 19.65 -7.18
CA LYS A 66 22.23 19.92 -5.75
C LYS A 66 20.96 19.38 -5.06
N LYS A 67 20.98 19.26 -3.71
CA LYS A 67 19.82 18.79 -2.93
C LYS A 67 18.57 19.64 -3.15
N GLU A 68 18.75 20.95 -3.22
CA GLU A 68 17.68 21.95 -3.44
C GLU A 68 17.07 21.96 -4.84
N ASP A 69 17.70 21.33 -5.81
CA ASP A 69 17.18 21.22 -7.18
C ASP A 69 16.03 20.19 -7.29
N PHE A 70 15.87 19.34 -6.27
CA PHE A 70 14.82 18.32 -6.24
C PHE A 70 13.83 18.57 -5.10
N SER A 71 12.55 18.41 -5.42
CA SER A 71 11.48 18.39 -4.41
C SER A 71 10.59 17.18 -4.62
N TYR A 72 10.21 16.52 -3.52
CA TYR A 72 9.20 15.46 -3.56
C TYR A 72 7.85 16.02 -4.01
N PRO A 73 6.97 15.18 -4.58
CA PRO A 73 5.66 15.65 -4.99
C PRO A 73 4.83 16.11 -3.79
N GLU A 74 4.08 17.17 -3.96
CA GLU A 74 3.15 17.67 -2.95
C GLU A 74 2.08 16.63 -2.64
N GLN A 75 1.79 16.44 -1.36
CA GLN A 75 0.72 15.58 -0.89
C GLN A 75 -0.60 16.35 -1.01
N LYS A 76 -1.51 15.84 -1.84
CA LYS A 76 -2.81 16.44 -2.11
C LYS A 76 -3.86 16.00 -1.09
N GLU A 77 -5.04 16.60 -1.14
CA GLU A 77 -6.17 16.15 -0.34
C GLU A 77 -6.59 14.71 -0.67
N VAL A 78 -7.15 14.02 0.31
CA VAL A 78 -7.69 12.68 0.15
C VAL A 78 -8.99 12.77 -0.64
N THR A 79 -9.00 12.24 -1.86
CA THR A 79 -10.14 12.33 -2.78
C THR A 79 -10.91 11.02 -2.94
N LYS A 80 -10.32 9.88 -2.54
CA LYS A 80 -10.92 8.56 -2.69
C LYS A 80 -11.15 7.86 -1.36
N LYS A 81 -12.22 7.09 -1.30
CA LYS A 81 -12.66 6.27 -0.18
C LYS A 81 -12.70 4.79 -0.57
N TRP A 82 -12.85 3.90 0.39
CA TRP A 82 -12.93 2.46 0.14
C TRP A 82 -13.99 2.12 -0.93
N ILE A 83 -15.17 2.72 -0.85
CA ILE A 83 -16.27 2.46 -1.79
C ILE A 83 -15.89 2.70 -3.25
N ASP A 84 -14.97 3.63 -3.52
CA ASP A 84 -14.54 3.98 -4.89
C ASP A 84 -13.66 2.92 -5.54
N VAL A 85 -13.15 1.96 -4.77
CA VAL A 85 -12.30 0.87 -5.27
C VAL A 85 -12.95 -0.51 -5.13
N ARG A 86 -14.14 -0.57 -4.51
CA ARG A 86 -14.92 -1.80 -4.38
C ARG A 86 -15.28 -2.35 -5.76
N GLU A 87 -15.32 -3.67 -5.90
CA GLU A 87 -15.85 -4.29 -7.11
C GLU A 87 -17.33 -3.92 -7.32
N GLU A 88 -17.71 -3.58 -8.55
CA GLU A 88 -19.08 -3.16 -8.90
C GLU A 88 -20.07 -4.30 -8.70
N ASN A 89 -19.70 -5.51 -9.13
CA ASN A 89 -20.53 -6.69 -9.00
C ASN A 89 -20.35 -7.37 -7.62
N PRO A 90 -21.36 -8.12 -7.15
CA PRO A 90 -21.22 -8.97 -5.97
C PRO A 90 -20.06 -9.93 -6.13
N VAL A 91 -19.23 -10.04 -5.08
CA VAL A 91 -18.06 -10.93 -5.11
C VAL A 91 -18.43 -12.35 -4.69
N PRO A 92 -17.72 -13.39 -5.16
CA PRO A 92 -17.98 -14.78 -4.81
C PRO A 92 -17.98 -15.05 -3.30
N ALA A 93 -18.80 -16.00 -2.86
CA ALA A 93 -18.92 -16.41 -1.45
C ALA A 93 -17.59 -16.77 -0.79
N LYS A 94 -16.59 -17.23 -1.54
CA LYS A 94 -15.24 -17.57 -1.03
C LYS A 94 -14.51 -16.43 -0.31
N TYR A 95 -14.92 -15.18 -0.50
CA TYR A 95 -14.35 -14.02 0.18
C TYR A 95 -15.02 -13.71 1.51
N TYR A 96 -16.23 -14.23 1.74
CA TYR A 96 -16.95 -14.05 2.99
C TYR A 96 -16.38 -14.94 4.09
N LEU A 97 -16.47 -14.47 5.33
CA LEU A 97 -15.98 -15.22 6.48
C LEU A 97 -17.04 -16.20 6.96
N SER A 98 -16.61 -17.34 7.55
CA SER A 98 -17.56 -18.16 8.31
C SER A 98 -17.89 -17.50 9.65
N THR A 99 -19.08 -17.80 10.18
CA THR A 99 -19.50 -17.36 11.52
C THR A 99 -18.48 -17.74 12.57
N THR A 100 -18.00 -18.98 12.55
CA THR A 100 -16.97 -19.49 13.49
C THR A 100 -15.67 -18.68 13.41
N TYR A 101 -15.25 -18.26 12.18
CA TYR A 101 -14.04 -17.48 12.02
C TYR A 101 -14.21 -16.07 12.58
N ILE A 102 -15.35 -15.44 12.39
CA ILE A 102 -15.67 -14.14 13.00
C ILE A 102 -15.57 -14.20 14.54
N GLU A 103 -16.13 -15.24 15.16
CA GLU A 103 -16.04 -15.40 16.62
C GLU A 103 -14.58 -15.59 17.08
N THR A 104 -13.76 -16.27 16.26
CA THR A 104 -12.34 -16.40 16.53
C THR A 104 -11.62 -15.04 16.45
N LEU A 105 -11.95 -14.22 15.46
CA LEU A 105 -11.39 -12.87 15.31
C LEU A 105 -11.78 -11.95 16.48
N LYS A 106 -13.04 -11.99 16.91
CA LYS A 106 -13.53 -11.23 18.08
C LYS A 106 -12.78 -11.62 19.34
N ARG A 107 -12.63 -12.93 19.63
CA ARG A 107 -11.89 -13.43 20.79
C ARG A 107 -10.40 -13.03 20.72
N HIS A 108 -9.80 -13.09 19.52
CA HIS A 108 -8.42 -12.67 19.33
C HIS A 108 -8.25 -11.18 19.65
N LYS A 109 -9.11 -10.32 19.10
CA LYS A 109 -9.08 -8.87 19.34
C LYS A 109 -9.25 -8.54 20.82
N ALA A 110 -10.27 -9.08 21.48
CA ALA A 110 -10.51 -8.86 22.91
C ALA A 110 -9.32 -9.28 23.79
N ARG A 111 -8.66 -10.41 23.47
CA ARG A 111 -7.46 -10.86 24.19
C ARG A 111 -6.28 -9.90 24.06
N HIS A 112 -6.11 -9.27 22.89
CA HIS A 112 -5.04 -8.30 22.66
C HIS A 112 -5.36 -6.95 23.31
N GLU A 113 -6.60 -6.50 23.23
CA GLU A 113 -7.07 -5.27 23.90
C GLU A 113 -6.89 -5.37 25.42
N ALA A 114 -7.21 -6.52 26.03
CA ALA A 114 -6.99 -6.77 27.46
C ALA A 114 -5.51 -6.68 27.88
N LYS A 115 -4.57 -6.80 26.93
CA LYS A 115 -3.12 -6.65 27.16
C LYS A 115 -2.59 -5.26 26.75
N GLY A 116 -3.46 -4.32 26.41
CA GLY A 116 -3.07 -2.99 25.92
C GLY A 116 -2.49 -2.97 24.50
N HIS A 117 -2.70 -4.04 23.71
CA HIS A 117 -2.23 -4.13 22.33
C HIS A 117 -3.39 -3.90 21.36
N GLY A 118 -3.22 -2.99 20.40
CA GLY A 118 -4.22 -2.67 19.36
C GLY A 118 -4.24 -3.67 18.19
N PHE A 119 -3.88 -4.95 18.39
CA PHE A 119 -3.87 -5.96 17.34
C PHE A 119 -5.23 -6.63 17.17
N GLY A 120 -5.69 -6.75 15.93
CA GLY A 120 -6.92 -7.45 15.64
C GLY A 120 -7.43 -7.16 14.23
N TYR A 121 -8.67 -7.61 13.98
CA TYR A 121 -9.37 -7.27 12.76
C TYR A 121 -9.87 -5.82 12.81
N ASP A 122 -10.04 -5.24 11.64
CA ASP A 122 -10.76 -3.97 11.49
C ASP A 122 -11.73 -4.04 10.30
N ILE A 123 -12.81 -3.29 10.39
CA ILE A 123 -13.84 -3.19 9.34
C ILE A 123 -13.81 -1.78 8.79
N ILE A 124 -13.43 -1.68 7.53
CA ILE A 124 -13.36 -0.39 6.84
C ILE A 124 -14.76 0.03 6.41
N PRO A 125 -15.26 1.17 6.88
CA PRO A 125 -16.56 1.69 6.44
C PRO A 125 -16.49 2.16 4.98
N ASP A 126 -17.64 2.29 4.33
CA ASP A 126 -17.71 2.64 2.90
C ASP A 126 -17.02 3.97 2.57
N ASP A 127 -17.06 4.93 3.48
CA ASP A 127 -16.38 6.22 3.38
C ASP A 127 -14.99 6.24 4.02
N GLY A 128 -14.47 5.09 4.43
CA GLY A 128 -13.19 4.94 5.10
C GLY A 128 -11.99 4.82 4.16
N ILE A 129 -10.83 4.83 4.79
CA ILE A 129 -9.52 4.62 4.16
C ILE A 129 -8.96 3.28 4.66
N ALA A 130 -8.56 2.40 3.75
CA ALA A 130 -7.99 1.12 4.09
C ALA A 130 -6.63 1.27 4.80
N HIS A 131 -6.31 0.37 5.71
CA HIS A 131 -4.95 0.24 6.23
C HIS A 131 -4.00 -0.25 5.13
N ALA A 132 -2.71 -0.06 5.35
CA ALA A 132 -1.69 -0.60 4.45
C ALA A 132 -1.88 -2.11 4.25
N ILE A 133 -2.08 -2.53 3.00
CA ILE A 133 -2.13 -3.95 2.69
C ILE A 133 -0.75 -4.56 2.86
N VAL A 134 -0.68 -5.67 3.60
CA VAL A 134 0.57 -6.35 3.93
C VAL A 134 0.45 -7.85 3.73
N VAL A 135 1.59 -8.49 3.47
CA VAL A 135 1.70 -9.95 3.34
C VAL A 135 1.89 -10.59 4.71
N GLY A 136 1.10 -11.63 4.96
CA GLY A 136 1.23 -12.40 6.21
C GLY A 136 0.45 -11.81 7.40
N GLY A 137 0.51 -12.51 8.53
CA GLY A 137 -0.23 -12.17 9.74
C GLY A 137 -1.73 -11.98 9.47
N MET A 138 -2.31 -10.97 10.09
CA MET A 138 -3.71 -10.56 9.91
C MET A 138 -3.89 -9.49 8.82
N GLY A 139 -3.00 -9.38 7.84
CA GLY A 139 -3.04 -8.31 6.85
C GLY A 139 -4.34 -8.19 6.05
N ARG A 140 -5.03 -9.34 5.83
CA ARG A 140 -6.36 -9.34 5.18
C ARG A 140 -7.49 -9.04 6.14
N GLU A 141 -7.35 -9.39 7.40
CA GLU A 141 -8.34 -9.20 8.46
C GLU A 141 -8.32 -7.78 9.03
N CYS A 142 -7.22 -7.03 8.88
CA CYS A 142 -7.18 -5.60 9.20
C CYS A 142 -7.93 -4.72 8.17
N ASN A 143 -8.41 -5.30 7.07
CA ASN A 143 -9.13 -4.63 6.00
C ASN A 143 -10.37 -5.43 5.62
N LEU A 144 -11.19 -5.81 6.60
CA LEU A 144 -12.50 -6.40 6.33
C LEU A 144 -13.47 -5.31 5.89
N VAL A 145 -14.49 -5.72 5.14
CA VAL A 145 -15.58 -4.84 4.69
C VAL A 145 -16.92 -5.53 4.88
N ILE A 146 -17.98 -4.75 4.88
CA ILE A 146 -19.35 -5.26 4.92
C ILE A 146 -19.96 -5.19 3.52
N ASP A 147 -20.48 -6.31 3.04
CA ASP A 147 -21.11 -6.38 1.71
C ASP A 147 -22.29 -7.37 1.74
N PHE A 148 -23.49 -6.87 1.54
CA PHE A 148 -24.75 -7.66 1.53
C PHE A 148 -25.25 -7.96 0.10
N ARG A 149 -24.48 -7.61 -0.94
CA ARG A 149 -24.95 -7.77 -2.33
C ARG A 149 -24.94 -9.21 -2.79
N GLN A 150 -24.06 -10.07 -2.25
CA GLN A 150 -24.06 -11.49 -2.56
C GLN A 150 -25.23 -12.21 -1.90
N LYS A 151 -26.07 -12.87 -2.71
CA LYS A 151 -27.25 -13.60 -2.24
C LYS A 151 -26.99 -15.09 -2.05
N ASP A 152 -26.14 -15.68 -2.90
CA ASP A 152 -25.73 -17.08 -2.76
C ASP A 152 -24.49 -17.16 -1.86
N LEU A 153 -24.72 -17.49 -0.61
CA LEU A 153 -23.69 -17.70 0.40
C LEU A 153 -23.47 -19.19 0.67
N THR A 154 -23.70 -20.05 -0.31
CA THR A 154 -23.40 -21.48 -0.21
C THR A 154 -21.91 -21.65 0.12
N PRO A 155 -21.55 -22.37 1.20
CA PRO A 155 -20.17 -22.57 1.60
C PRO A 155 -19.36 -23.23 0.50
N THR A 156 -18.22 -22.64 0.15
CA THR A 156 -17.26 -23.27 -0.76
C THR A 156 -16.38 -24.25 0.02
N THR A 157 -15.67 -25.14 -0.65
CA THR A 157 -14.72 -26.08 -0.04
C THR A 157 -13.66 -25.41 0.85
N ARG A 158 -13.48 -24.10 0.73
CA ARG A 158 -12.52 -23.29 1.52
C ARG A 158 -13.12 -22.65 2.76
N ILE A 159 -14.45 -22.65 2.91
CA ILE A 159 -15.13 -22.07 4.06
C ILE A 159 -15.62 -23.22 4.94
N LYS A 160 -14.96 -23.44 6.08
CA LYS A 160 -15.41 -24.41 7.06
C LYS A 160 -16.56 -23.80 7.87
N GLY A 161 -17.76 -24.37 7.74
CA GLY A 161 -18.96 -23.96 8.44
C GLY A 161 -19.82 -22.97 7.65
N GLU A 162 -20.86 -22.42 8.32
CA GLU A 162 -21.82 -21.50 7.74
C GLU A 162 -21.18 -20.14 7.43
N VAL A 163 -21.46 -19.60 6.26
CA VAL A 163 -21.05 -18.23 5.89
C VAL A 163 -21.86 -17.24 6.73
N ASN A 164 -21.21 -16.22 7.23
CA ASN A 164 -21.84 -15.22 8.10
C ASN A 164 -22.95 -14.44 7.39
N LYS A 165 -23.99 -14.08 8.15
CA LYS A 165 -25.13 -13.25 7.69
C LYS A 165 -24.88 -11.75 7.92
N GLN A 166 -23.74 -11.37 8.50
CA GLN A 166 -23.38 -9.98 8.81
C GLN A 166 -22.69 -9.28 7.63
N GLY A 167 -22.51 -9.97 6.50
CA GLY A 167 -21.87 -9.44 5.30
C GLY A 167 -20.36 -9.25 5.41
N TRP A 168 -19.71 -9.78 6.46
CA TRP A 168 -18.28 -9.61 6.64
C TRP A 168 -17.50 -10.41 5.62
N ARG A 169 -16.65 -9.71 4.85
CA ARG A 169 -15.81 -10.32 3.86
C ARG A 169 -14.40 -9.71 3.82
N LYS A 170 -13.47 -10.47 3.28
CA LYS A 170 -12.16 -9.95 2.86
C LYS A 170 -12.30 -9.17 1.56
N MET A 171 -11.45 -8.19 1.37
CA MET A 171 -11.28 -7.57 0.06
C MET A 171 -10.73 -8.59 -0.94
N THR A 172 -11.13 -8.48 -2.20
CA THR A 172 -10.64 -9.35 -3.27
C THR A 172 -9.22 -8.95 -3.71
N PRO A 173 -8.51 -9.80 -4.47
CA PRO A 173 -7.25 -9.40 -5.11
C PRO A 173 -7.40 -8.19 -6.04
N ARG A 174 -8.55 -8.04 -6.73
CA ARG A 174 -8.82 -6.88 -7.58
C ARG A 174 -8.95 -5.60 -6.76
N GLU A 175 -9.65 -5.65 -5.64
CA GLU A 175 -9.76 -4.52 -4.71
C GLU A 175 -8.38 -4.15 -4.12
N TRP A 176 -7.52 -5.13 -3.83
CA TRP A 176 -6.14 -4.87 -3.41
C TRP A 176 -5.31 -4.22 -4.53
N ALA A 177 -5.49 -4.66 -5.78
CA ALA A 177 -4.86 -4.02 -6.93
C ALA A 177 -5.28 -2.54 -7.03
N ARG A 178 -6.57 -2.25 -6.93
CA ARG A 178 -7.11 -0.88 -6.96
C ARG A 178 -6.61 -0.03 -5.79
N LEU A 179 -6.45 -0.60 -4.58
CA LEU A 179 -5.84 0.07 -3.43
C LEU A 179 -4.37 0.45 -3.68
N GLN A 180 -3.65 -0.29 -4.51
CA GLN A 180 -2.29 0.06 -4.94
C GLN A 180 -2.28 0.95 -6.19
N GLY A 181 -3.46 1.28 -6.77
CA GLY A 181 -3.57 2.12 -7.95
C GLY A 181 -3.25 1.42 -9.27
N TYR A 182 -3.30 0.09 -9.31
CA TYR A 182 -3.25 -0.65 -10.56
C TYR A 182 -4.54 -0.44 -11.35
N PRO A 183 -4.47 -0.23 -12.67
CA PRO A 183 -5.64 -0.06 -13.50
C PRO A 183 -6.40 -1.38 -13.68
N ASP A 184 -7.70 -1.32 -13.99
CA ASP A 184 -8.55 -2.51 -14.11
C ASP A 184 -8.16 -3.45 -15.26
N ASN A 185 -7.52 -2.93 -16.29
CA ASN A 185 -6.97 -3.74 -17.39
C ASN A 185 -5.68 -4.51 -16.99
N PHE A 186 -5.11 -4.26 -15.80
CA PHE A 186 -4.02 -5.08 -15.27
C PHE A 186 -4.52 -6.50 -14.97
N ARG A 187 -4.03 -7.48 -15.74
CA ARG A 187 -4.49 -8.87 -15.66
C ARG A 187 -3.89 -9.59 -14.45
N ILE A 188 -4.75 -10.14 -13.58
CA ILE A 188 -4.35 -11.01 -12.47
C ILE A 188 -4.37 -12.45 -12.99
N VAL A 189 -3.20 -13.01 -13.28
CA VAL A 189 -3.04 -14.33 -13.92
C VAL A 189 -2.65 -15.45 -12.95
N VAL A 190 -2.66 -15.16 -11.64
CA VAL A 190 -2.27 -16.09 -10.58
C VAL A 190 -3.42 -16.35 -9.62
N ALA A 191 -3.32 -17.40 -8.82
CA ALA A 191 -4.30 -17.70 -7.78
C ALA A 191 -4.33 -16.59 -6.70
N ASP A 192 -5.49 -16.43 -6.02
CA ASP A 192 -5.74 -15.38 -5.03
C ASP A 192 -4.60 -15.25 -3.99
N ALA A 193 -4.10 -16.36 -3.46
CA ALA A 193 -3.05 -16.34 -2.45
C ALA A 193 -1.76 -15.68 -2.95
N SER A 194 -1.37 -16.00 -4.20
CA SER A 194 -0.22 -15.39 -4.88
C SER A 194 -0.48 -13.93 -5.21
N ALA A 195 -1.69 -13.59 -5.66
CA ALA A 195 -2.09 -12.23 -5.97
C ALA A 195 -2.03 -11.33 -4.73
N TYR A 196 -2.57 -11.76 -3.59
CA TYR A 196 -2.44 -11.04 -2.32
C TYR A 196 -0.98 -10.81 -1.95
N LYS A 197 -0.13 -11.84 -2.10
CA LYS A 197 1.31 -11.73 -1.84
C LYS A 197 1.97 -10.69 -2.75
N GLN A 198 1.66 -10.72 -4.03
CA GLN A 198 2.20 -9.79 -5.01
C GLN A 198 1.77 -8.34 -4.71
N PHE A 199 0.46 -8.08 -4.53
CA PHE A 199 -0.03 -6.74 -4.26
C PHE A 199 0.42 -6.20 -2.88
N GLY A 200 0.49 -7.04 -1.85
CA GLY A 200 0.99 -6.64 -0.53
C GLY A 200 2.46 -6.22 -0.55
N ASN A 201 3.29 -6.91 -1.38
CA ASN A 201 4.70 -6.59 -1.57
C ASN A 201 4.93 -5.51 -2.65
N SER A 202 3.89 -5.09 -3.37
CA SER A 202 4.03 -4.05 -4.39
C SER A 202 3.99 -2.64 -3.77
N VAL A 203 4.07 -1.66 -4.64
CA VAL A 203 4.08 -0.24 -4.29
C VAL A 203 2.77 0.43 -4.67
N ALA A 204 2.45 1.55 -4.03
CA ALA A 204 1.34 2.41 -4.46
C ALA A 204 1.74 3.15 -5.74
N VAL A 205 1.24 2.68 -6.88
CA VAL A 205 1.62 3.13 -8.22
C VAL A 205 1.54 4.66 -8.39
N PRO A 206 0.46 5.36 -7.97
CA PRO A 206 0.37 6.80 -8.16
C PRO A 206 1.42 7.60 -7.39
N ALA A 207 1.78 7.16 -6.17
CA ALA A 207 2.78 7.83 -5.35
C ALA A 207 4.20 7.66 -5.95
N ILE A 208 4.52 6.43 -6.41
CA ILE A 208 5.77 6.15 -7.13
C ILE A 208 5.83 6.97 -8.43
N GLN A 209 4.74 6.99 -9.20
CA GLN A 209 4.68 7.73 -10.46
C GLN A 209 4.87 9.24 -10.24
N ALA A 210 4.25 9.81 -9.20
CA ALA A 210 4.41 11.22 -8.87
C ALA A 210 5.87 11.56 -8.51
N THR A 211 6.51 10.72 -7.70
CA THR A 211 7.93 10.91 -7.32
C THR A 211 8.87 10.73 -8.52
N ALA A 212 8.63 9.71 -9.35
CA ALA A 212 9.42 9.49 -10.55
C ALA A 212 9.31 10.66 -11.54
N LYS A 213 8.12 11.27 -11.68
CA LYS A 213 7.93 12.48 -12.49
C LYS A 213 8.78 13.65 -11.99
N GLN A 214 8.86 13.88 -10.68
CA GLN A 214 9.72 14.93 -10.11
C GLN A 214 11.21 14.64 -10.36
N LEU A 215 11.64 13.38 -10.20
CA LEU A 215 13.01 12.97 -10.50
C LEU A 215 13.34 13.21 -11.98
N LEU A 216 12.47 12.80 -12.90
CA LEU A 216 12.67 13.01 -14.35
C LEU A 216 12.65 14.49 -14.70
N LYS A 217 11.76 15.29 -14.09
CA LYS A 217 11.72 16.74 -14.26
C LYS A 217 13.07 17.37 -13.87
N THR A 218 13.61 17.04 -12.69
CA THR A 218 14.91 17.56 -12.25
C THR A 218 16.02 17.23 -13.24
N LEU A 219 16.08 16.01 -13.78
CA LEU A 219 17.07 15.61 -14.77
C LEU A 219 16.89 16.36 -16.10
N ASN A 220 15.64 16.63 -16.51
CA ASN A 220 15.34 17.39 -17.71
C ASN A 220 15.70 18.87 -17.57
N ASP A 221 15.32 19.51 -16.46
CA ASP A 221 15.60 20.91 -16.16
C ASP A 221 17.13 21.22 -16.14
N LYS A 222 17.94 20.20 -15.83
CA LYS A 222 19.41 20.26 -15.89
C LYS A 222 19.98 19.81 -17.26
N ASN A 223 19.16 19.58 -18.27
CA ASN A 223 19.56 19.11 -19.61
C ASN A 223 20.33 17.74 -19.61
N ILE A 224 20.12 16.92 -18.59
CA ILE A 224 20.81 15.62 -18.42
C ILE A 224 20.09 14.49 -19.16
N LEU A 225 18.76 14.57 -19.24
CA LEU A 225 17.90 13.72 -20.06
C LEU A 225 17.14 14.62 -21.03
N LYS A 226 17.27 14.37 -22.31
CA LYS A 226 16.33 14.89 -23.29
C LYS A 226 15.11 13.94 -23.25
N ILE A 227 14.10 14.28 -22.48
CA ILE A 227 12.81 13.59 -22.54
C ILE A 227 12.16 14.05 -23.83
N TRP A 228 11.91 13.14 -24.75
CA TRP A 228 11.20 13.42 -25.99
C TRP A 228 9.82 13.94 -25.63
N GLU A 229 9.53 15.19 -26.00
CA GLU A 229 8.18 15.73 -26.01
C GLU A 229 7.42 15.04 -27.14
N HIS A 230 6.54 14.10 -26.79
CA HIS A 230 5.54 13.51 -27.69
C HIS A 230 4.16 13.88 -27.19
#